data_d79ed01df4b0729a63fafe0c48f9a3b2
#
_entry.id   d79ed01df4b0729a63fafe0c48f9a3b2
#
_cell.length_a   1.000
_cell.length_b   1.000
_cell.length_c   1.000
_cell.angle_alpha   90.00
_cell.angle_beta   90.00
_cell.angle_gamma   90.00
#
_symmetry.space_group_name_H-M   'P 1'
#
loop_
_entity.id
_entity.type
_entity.pdbx_description
1 polymer ?
#
loop_
_entity_poly.entity_id
_entity_poly.type
_entity_poly.pdbx_seq_one_letter_code
_entity_poly.pdbx_strand_id
1 'polypeptide(L)'
;MYRYSNGQISLADFKQPVGMNLKESNRWVRKAQTIPWLEIEKRYAALFTNRKGNVAKPLRLALGACIIQAEYGYSDEETALQIQENPYLQYFCGYPGYDDEKLPFDPSLMVYFRKRLTPEVLGEINEMILRDAKARQSKEVEDKDDDNSDDGSGTGGNSGTMIVDATCAPSNIRYPQDVSCLLYTS
;
A
#
# COMPACT_ATOMS: atom_id res chain seq x y z
N MET A 1 23.40 -4.08 4.15
CA MET A 1 23.50 -2.60 4.21
C MET A 1 22.25 -2.02 3.61
N TYR A 2 21.63 -1.02 4.23
CA TYR A 2 20.49 -0.27 3.68
C TYR A 2 20.94 1.12 3.24
N ARG A 3 20.45 1.57 2.09
CA ARG A 3 20.61 2.96 1.64
C ARG A 3 19.22 3.57 1.54
N TYR A 4 19.04 4.73 2.16
CA TYR A 4 17.80 5.48 2.03
C TYR A 4 17.56 5.82 0.55
N SER A 5 16.38 5.54 0.08
CA SER A 5 15.90 6.02 -1.21
C SER A 5 14.93 7.18 -0.95
N ASN A 6 14.85 8.12 -1.87
CA ASN A 6 13.75 9.07 -1.81
C ASN A 6 12.48 8.31 -2.21
N GLY A 7 11.83 7.69 -1.23
CA GLY A 7 10.65 6.83 -1.43
C GLY A 7 9.44 7.55 -2.02
N GLN A 8 9.51 8.88 -2.12
CA GLN A 8 8.45 9.68 -2.74
C GLN A 8 8.81 9.98 -4.20
N ILE A 9 8.06 9.38 -5.10
CA ILE A 9 8.11 9.69 -6.53
C ILE A 9 6.80 10.36 -6.87
N SER A 10 6.85 11.59 -7.40
CA SER A 10 5.66 12.26 -7.91
C SER A 10 5.20 11.58 -9.21
N LEU A 11 3.92 11.72 -9.55
CA LEU A 11 3.40 11.18 -10.80
C LEU A 11 4.07 11.82 -12.03
N ALA A 12 4.46 13.10 -11.91
CA ALA A 12 5.17 13.84 -12.95
C ALA A 12 6.61 13.34 -13.16
N ASP A 13 7.26 12.87 -12.10
CA ASP A 13 8.65 12.38 -12.15
C ASP A 13 8.73 10.93 -12.66
N PHE A 14 7.60 10.22 -12.75
CA PHE A 14 7.57 8.85 -13.26
C PHE A 14 7.71 8.84 -14.78
N LYS A 15 8.81 8.28 -15.27
CA LYS A 15 9.07 8.13 -16.71
C LYS A 15 8.10 7.14 -17.31
N GLN A 16 7.29 7.60 -18.24
CA GLN A 16 6.25 6.81 -18.88
C GLN A 16 6.65 6.45 -20.29
N PRO A 17 6.18 5.30 -20.83
CA PRO A 17 6.30 5.00 -22.25
C PRO A 17 5.66 6.10 -23.10
N VAL A 18 6.15 6.29 -24.32
CA VAL A 18 5.65 7.33 -25.23
C VAL A 18 4.13 7.21 -25.41
N GLY A 19 3.42 8.30 -25.16
CA GLY A 19 1.97 8.38 -25.30
C GLY A 19 1.15 7.80 -24.14
N MET A 20 1.79 7.28 -23.10
CA MET A 20 1.11 6.79 -21.90
C MET A 20 1.18 7.83 -20.78
N ASN A 21 0.02 8.13 -20.16
CA ASN A 21 -0.06 8.94 -18.96
C ASN A 21 -0.77 8.17 -17.86
N LEU A 22 -0.14 8.03 -16.70
CA LEU A 22 -0.76 7.40 -15.54
C LEU A 22 -1.89 8.29 -15.01
N LYS A 23 -3.07 7.70 -14.84
CA LYS A 23 -4.25 8.41 -14.31
C LYS A 23 -4.17 8.51 -12.80
N GLU A 24 -4.30 9.70 -12.24
CA GLU A 24 -4.34 9.94 -10.78
C GLU A 24 -5.49 9.21 -10.09
N SER A 25 -6.61 9.02 -10.79
CA SER A 25 -7.77 8.29 -10.27
C SER A 25 -7.55 6.78 -10.13
N ASN A 26 -6.43 6.24 -10.66
CA ASN A 26 -6.14 4.82 -10.55
C ASN A 26 -5.91 4.42 -9.08
N ARG A 27 -6.46 3.25 -8.69
CA ARG A 27 -6.38 2.74 -7.32
C ARG A 27 -4.94 2.62 -6.79
N TRP A 28 -3.97 2.22 -7.61
CA TRP A 28 -2.58 2.06 -7.21
C TRP A 28 -1.88 3.41 -7.03
N VAL A 29 -2.24 4.41 -7.84
CA VAL A 29 -1.75 5.78 -7.66
C VAL A 29 -2.27 6.36 -6.34
N ARG A 30 -3.57 6.22 -6.07
CA ARG A 30 -4.17 6.65 -4.80
C ARG A 30 -3.55 5.94 -3.60
N LYS A 31 -3.40 4.61 -3.66
CA LYS A 31 -2.72 3.85 -2.60
C LYS A 31 -1.29 4.35 -2.37
N ALA A 32 -0.54 4.63 -3.43
CA ALA A 32 0.82 5.16 -3.30
C ALA A 32 0.86 6.51 -2.58
N GLN A 33 -0.13 7.37 -2.79
CA GLN A 33 -0.24 8.68 -2.14
C GLN A 33 -0.72 8.59 -0.68
N THR A 34 -1.47 7.55 -0.34
CA THR A 34 -1.99 7.35 1.03
C THR A 34 -0.92 6.86 2.00
N ILE A 35 0.08 6.13 1.52
CA ILE A 35 1.11 5.51 2.38
C ILE A 35 2.21 6.52 2.71
N PRO A 36 2.54 6.75 4.00
CA PRO A 36 3.61 7.64 4.44
C PRO A 36 4.99 6.98 4.29
N TRP A 37 5.44 6.80 3.04
CA TRP A 37 6.65 6.03 2.70
C TRP A 37 7.90 6.47 3.47
N LEU A 38 8.10 7.77 3.65
CA LEU A 38 9.30 8.31 4.32
C LEU A 38 9.37 7.93 5.80
N GLU A 39 8.23 7.91 6.48
CA GLU A 39 8.16 7.53 7.89
C GLU A 39 8.43 6.03 8.05
N ILE A 40 7.77 5.22 7.21
CA ILE A 40 7.92 3.77 7.22
C ILE A 40 9.36 3.38 6.84
N GLU A 41 10.00 4.09 5.91
CA GLU A 41 11.38 3.83 5.51
C GLU A 41 12.37 4.01 6.67
N LYS A 42 12.16 5.01 7.54
CA LYS A 42 12.98 5.19 8.74
C LYS A 42 12.91 3.97 9.66
N ARG A 43 11.70 3.43 9.85
CA ARG A 43 11.48 2.22 10.65
C ARG A 43 12.11 0.99 10.01
N TYR A 44 11.94 0.81 8.70
CA TYR A 44 12.51 -0.30 7.95
C TYR A 44 14.05 -0.25 7.96
N ALA A 45 14.64 0.92 7.78
CA ALA A 45 16.10 1.09 7.81
C ALA A 45 16.71 0.66 9.15
N ALA A 46 16.01 0.85 10.26
CA ALA A 46 16.46 0.43 11.59
C ALA A 46 16.59 -1.11 11.74
N LEU A 47 15.95 -1.88 10.86
CA LEU A 47 16.07 -3.34 10.85
C LEU A 47 17.44 -3.82 10.31
N PHE A 48 18.21 -2.92 9.69
CA PHE A 48 19.50 -3.26 9.08
C PHE A 48 20.67 -2.86 9.99
N THR A 49 21.05 -3.75 10.88
CA THR A 49 22.17 -3.54 11.80
C THR A 49 23.53 -3.75 11.14
N ASN A 50 23.58 -4.56 10.07
CA ASN A 50 24.82 -4.93 9.42
C ASN A 50 25.17 -3.95 8.29
N ARG A 51 26.41 -3.41 8.31
CA ARG A 51 26.94 -2.47 7.31
C ARG A 51 27.70 -3.16 6.17
N LYS A 52 27.87 -4.49 6.22
CA LYS A 52 28.59 -5.28 5.20
C LYS A 52 27.60 -6.07 4.35
N GLY A 53 27.96 -6.32 3.08
CA GLY A 53 27.16 -7.10 2.15
C GLY A 53 26.44 -6.26 1.09
N ASN A 54 25.64 -6.92 0.27
CA ASN A 54 24.88 -6.27 -0.80
C ASN A 54 23.89 -5.25 -0.26
N VAL A 55 23.66 -4.20 -1.04
CA VAL A 55 22.66 -3.18 -0.72
C VAL A 55 21.27 -3.79 -0.80
N ALA A 56 20.50 -3.64 0.28
CA ALA A 56 19.11 -4.10 0.28
C ALA A 56 18.25 -3.28 -0.69
N LYS A 57 17.24 -3.92 -1.23
CA LYS A 57 16.23 -3.23 -2.06
C LYS A 57 15.48 -2.18 -1.22
N PRO A 58 15.03 -1.08 -1.83
CA PRO A 58 14.27 -0.03 -1.13
C PRO A 58 13.03 -0.59 -0.43
N LEU A 59 12.63 0.03 0.68
CA LEU A 59 11.40 -0.33 1.39
C LEU A 59 10.19 -0.36 0.47
N ARG A 60 10.01 0.71 -0.31
CA ARG A 60 8.83 0.87 -1.16
C ARG A 60 8.67 -0.29 -2.15
N LEU A 61 9.79 -0.82 -2.67
CA LEU A 61 9.78 -2.02 -3.49
C LEU A 61 9.40 -3.26 -2.67
N ALA A 62 10.04 -3.47 -1.52
CA ALA A 62 9.80 -4.67 -0.70
C ALA A 62 8.37 -4.71 -0.16
N LEU A 63 7.89 -3.62 0.45
CA LEU A 63 6.54 -3.52 0.99
C LEU A 63 5.49 -3.50 -0.13
N GLY A 64 5.75 -2.77 -1.22
CA GLY A 64 4.86 -2.70 -2.38
C GLY A 64 4.64 -4.07 -3.01
N ALA A 65 5.71 -4.84 -3.23
CA ALA A 65 5.61 -6.19 -3.76
C ALA A 65 4.79 -7.13 -2.84
N CYS A 66 5.01 -7.05 -1.53
CA CYS A 66 4.22 -7.84 -0.56
C CYS A 66 2.74 -7.45 -0.55
N ILE A 67 2.41 -6.16 -0.67
CA ILE A 67 1.01 -5.70 -0.77
C ILE A 67 0.35 -6.20 -2.05
N ILE A 68 1.05 -6.09 -3.20
CA ILE A 68 0.56 -6.58 -4.49
C ILE A 68 0.29 -8.09 -4.42
N GLN A 69 1.26 -8.85 -3.89
CA GLN A 69 1.12 -10.30 -3.73
C GLN A 69 -0.08 -10.66 -2.86
N ALA A 70 -0.25 -9.99 -1.74
CA ALA A 70 -1.36 -10.25 -0.83
C ALA A 70 -2.73 -9.90 -1.44
N GLU A 71 -2.81 -8.85 -2.26
CA GLU A 71 -4.06 -8.40 -2.88
C GLU A 71 -4.53 -9.31 -4.02
N TYR A 72 -3.58 -9.85 -4.79
CA TYR A 72 -3.90 -10.67 -5.96
C TYR A 72 -3.68 -12.17 -5.75
N GLY A 73 -2.98 -12.57 -4.69
CA GLY A 73 -2.63 -13.97 -4.44
C GLY A 73 -1.59 -14.54 -5.41
N TYR A 74 -0.74 -13.68 -5.98
CA TYR A 74 0.28 -14.11 -6.93
C TYR A 74 1.40 -14.95 -6.30
N SER A 75 2.05 -15.79 -7.11
CA SER A 75 3.33 -16.42 -6.75
C SER A 75 4.45 -15.38 -6.68
N ASP A 76 5.62 -15.76 -6.18
CA ASP A 76 6.78 -14.87 -6.10
C ASP A 76 7.26 -14.44 -7.50
N GLU A 77 7.27 -15.39 -8.44
CA GLU A 77 7.62 -15.16 -9.86
C GLU A 77 6.60 -14.26 -10.53
N GLU A 78 5.32 -14.58 -10.39
CA GLU A 78 4.24 -13.81 -10.99
C GLU A 78 4.19 -12.39 -10.44
N THR A 79 4.45 -12.19 -9.14
CA THR A 79 4.53 -10.85 -8.55
C THR A 79 5.62 -10.01 -9.21
N ALA A 80 6.79 -10.57 -9.46
CA ALA A 80 7.89 -9.86 -10.11
C ALA A 80 7.56 -9.51 -11.56
N LEU A 81 6.93 -10.44 -12.31
CA LEU A 81 6.50 -10.23 -13.69
C LEU A 81 5.40 -9.16 -13.78
N GLN A 82 4.39 -9.24 -12.94
CA GLN A 82 3.28 -8.27 -12.93
C GLN A 82 3.75 -6.86 -12.59
N ILE A 83 4.75 -6.71 -11.71
CA ILE A 83 5.36 -5.41 -11.43
C ILE A 83 6.15 -4.92 -12.65
N GLN A 84 6.84 -5.80 -13.38
CA GLN A 84 7.57 -5.44 -14.57
C GLN A 84 6.65 -4.98 -15.70
N GLU A 85 5.56 -5.67 -15.95
CA GLU A 85 4.65 -5.44 -17.07
C GLU A 85 3.69 -4.28 -16.86
N ASN A 86 3.37 -3.94 -15.61
CA ASN A 86 2.34 -2.96 -15.28
C ASN A 86 2.91 -1.64 -14.73
N PRO A 87 2.84 -0.55 -15.50
CA PRO A 87 3.37 0.75 -15.08
C PRO A 87 2.76 1.30 -13.78
N TYR A 88 1.50 0.99 -13.48
CA TYR A 88 0.87 1.39 -12.22
C TYR A 88 1.47 0.66 -11.02
N LEU A 89 1.80 -0.62 -11.17
CA LEU A 89 2.47 -1.39 -10.12
C LEU A 89 3.92 -0.96 -9.96
N GLN A 90 4.60 -0.61 -11.07
CA GLN A 90 5.93 -0.02 -11.01
C GLN A 90 5.93 1.30 -10.24
N TYR A 91 5.00 2.20 -10.57
CA TYR A 91 4.84 3.46 -9.84
C TYR A 91 4.58 3.22 -8.35
N PHE A 92 3.69 2.29 -8.02
CA PHE A 92 3.39 1.92 -6.64
C PHE A 92 4.63 1.42 -5.89
N CYS A 93 5.44 0.58 -6.52
CA CYS A 93 6.70 0.05 -5.98
C CYS A 93 7.86 1.05 -5.98
N GLY A 94 7.65 2.26 -6.48
CA GLY A 94 8.67 3.32 -6.41
C GLY A 94 9.73 3.25 -7.48
N TYR A 95 9.40 2.72 -8.66
CA TYR A 95 10.27 2.82 -9.81
C TYR A 95 10.25 4.23 -10.40
N PRO A 96 11.41 4.70 -10.91
CA PRO A 96 11.45 6.00 -11.57
C PRO A 96 10.82 6.00 -12.98
N GLY A 97 10.52 4.84 -13.55
CA GLY A 97 9.94 4.70 -14.87
C GLY A 97 9.63 3.26 -15.24
N TYR A 98 8.98 3.10 -16.39
CA TYR A 98 8.69 1.80 -16.98
C TYR A 98 9.96 1.17 -17.54
N ASP A 99 10.20 -0.11 -17.23
CA ASP A 99 11.29 -0.92 -17.76
C ASP A 99 10.76 -2.34 -17.98
N ASP A 100 10.71 -2.78 -19.22
CA ASP A 100 10.21 -4.08 -19.65
C ASP A 100 11.33 -5.10 -19.91
N GLU A 101 12.60 -4.66 -19.94
CA GLU A 101 13.72 -5.54 -20.20
C GLU A 101 14.22 -6.28 -18.95
N LYS A 102 14.03 -5.68 -17.78
CA LYS A 102 14.63 -6.16 -16.55
C LYS A 102 13.63 -6.33 -15.43
N LEU A 103 13.61 -7.54 -14.85
CA LEU A 103 12.87 -7.80 -13.63
C LEU A 103 13.25 -6.81 -12.50
N PRO A 104 12.29 -6.31 -11.77
CA PRO A 104 12.50 -5.37 -10.66
C PRO A 104 13.40 -5.96 -9.58
N PHE A 105 13.27 -7.24 -9.35
CA PHE A 105 14.06 -8.01 -8.39
C PHE A 105 13.97 -9.50 -8.73
N ASP A 106 14.92 -10.27 -8.22
CA ASP A 106 14.87 -11.72 -8.30
C ASP A 106 13.73 -12.24 -7.41
N PRO A 107 12.81 -13.09 -7.92
CA PRO A 107 11.66 -13.61 -7.15
C PRO A 107 12.03 -14.20 -5.79
N SER A 108 13.22 -14.83 -5.68
CA SER A 108 13.71 -15.37 -4.41
C SER A 108 13.86 -14.33 -3.29
N LEU A 109 13.95 -13.04 -3.63
CA LEU A 109 14.01 -11.95 -2.66
C LEU A 109 12.70 -11.75 -1.89
N MET A 110 11.56 -12.23 -2.40
CA MET A 110 10.27 -12.17 -1.71
C MET A 110 10.33 -12.87 -0.34
N VAL A 111 11.06 -13.98 -0.24
CA VAL A 111 11.29 -14.67 1.03
C VAL A 111 11.99 -13.75 2.05
N TYR A 112 12.98 -12.98 1.61
CA TYR A 112 13.67 -12.03 2.48
C TYR A 112 12.82 -10.80 2.81
N PHE A 113 11.96 -10.35 1.90
CA PHE A 113 11.02 -9.27 2.18
C PHE A 113 10.04 -9.68 3.29
N ARG A 114 9.41 -10.85 3.17
CA ARG A 114 8.49 -11.40 4.19
C ARG A 114 9.17 -11.65 5.53
N LYS A 115 10.43 -12.13 5.55
CA LYS A 115 11.19 -12.31 6.79
C LYS A 115 11.48 -11.00 7.53
N ARG A 116 11.61 -9.88 6.82
CA ARG A 116 11.87 -8.56 7.42
C ARG A 116 10.59 -7.83 7.81
N LEU A 117 9.55 -8.00 7.00
CA LEU A 117 8.22 -7.43 7.25
C LEU A 117 7.41 -8.40 8.13
N THR A 118 7.87 -8.59 9.38
CA THR A 118 7.18 -9.44 10.36
C THR A 118 5.80 -8.88 10.71
N PRO A 119 4.89 -9.70 11.29
CA PRO A 119 3.57 -9.21 11.71
C PRO A 119 3.64 -7.99 12.63
N GLU A 120 4.63 -7.91 13.51
CA GLU A 120 4.84 -6.78 14.42
C GLU A 120 5.19 -5.51 13.64
N VAL A 121 6.12 -5.61 12.69
CA VAL A 121 6.52 -4.48 11.82
C VAL A 121 5.35 -4.04 10.94
N LEU A 122 4.56 -4.98 10.41
CA LEU A 122 3.36 -4.66 9.64
C LEU A 122 2.28 -3.99 10.51
N GLY A 123 2.14 -4.39 11.77
CA GLY A 123 1.26 -3.73 12.74
C GLY A 123 1.65 -2.27 12.94
N GLU A 124 2.94 -2.00 13.20
CA GLU A 124 3.46 -0.64 13.34
C GLU A 124 3.23 0.20 12.06
N ILE A 125 3.44 -0.39 10.89
CA ILE A 125 3.19 0.26 9.59
C ILE A 125 1.71 0.62 9.44
N ASN A 126 0.80 -0.27 9.78
CA ASN A 126 -0.64 -0.01 9.74
C ASN A 126 -1.04 1.14 10.67
N GLU A 127 -0.48 1.20 11.87
CA GLU A 127 -0.71 2.30 12.80
C GLU A 127 -0.22 3.65 12.23
N MET A 128 0.95 3.67 11.56
CA MET A 128 1.46 4.85 10.89
C MET A 128 0.52 5.32 9.78
N ILE A 129 0.03 4.40 8.94
CA ILE A 129 -0.91 4.71 7.86
C ILE A 129 -2.23 5.27 8.42
N LEU A 130 -2.79 4.64 9.47
CA LEU A 130 -4.02 5.09 10.10
C LEU A 130 -3.88 6.46 10.75
N ARG A 131 -2.75 6.72 11.41
CA ARG A 131 -2.46 8.02 12.02
C ARG A 131 -2.37 9.12 10.96
N ASP A 132 -1.66 8.86 9.86
CA ASP A 132 -1.52 9.81 8.75
C ASP A 132 -2.89 10.06 8.07
N ALA A 133 -3.69 9.02 7.86
CA ALA A 133 -5.02 9.15 7.30
C ALA A 133 -5.95 10.02 8.20
N LYS A 134 -5.93 9.80 9.51
CA LYS A 134 -6.68 10.63 10.47
C LYS A 134 -6.23 12.09 10.45
N ALA A 135 -4.91 12.33 10.40
CA ALA A 135 -4.36 13.69 10.34
C ALA A 135 -4.75 14.44 9.05
N ARG A 136 -4.89 13.73 7.92
CA ARG A 136 -5.38 14.32 6.66
C ARG A 136 -6.87 14.66 6.75
N GLN A 137 -7.68 13.76 7.29
CA GLN A 137 -9.12 14.04 7.49
C GLN A 137 -9.38 15.24 8.39
N SER A 138 -8.61 15.39 9.47
CA SER A 138 -8.76 16.55 10.38
C SER A 138 -8.44 17.86 9.66
N LYS A 139 -7.43 17.90 8.79
CA LYS A 139 -7.09 19.10 8.00
C LYS A 139 -8.16 19.45 6.96
N GLU A 140 -8.74 18.45 6.31
CA GLU A 140 -9.82 18.67 5.31
C GLU A 140 -11.12 19.21 5.95
N VAL A 141 -11.32 18.99 7.25
CA VAL A 141 -12.45 19.55 8.00
C VAL A 141 -12.17 21.01 8.37
N GLU A 142 -10.95 21.33 8.81
CA GLU A 142 -10.55 22.70 9.18
C GLU A 142 -10.56 23.66 7.98
N ASP A 143 -10.19 23.20 6.77
CA ASP A 143 -10.21 24.02 5.55
C ASP A 143 -11.61 24.30 4.99
N LYS A 144 -12.67 23.66 5.51
CA LYS A 144 -14.06 23.86 5.07
C LYS A 144 -14.85 24.83 5.93
N ASP A 145 -14.32 25.25 7.06
CA ASP A 145 -15.05 26.13 8.00
C ASP A 145 -14.81 27.63 7.74
N ASP A 146 -13.98 28.01 6.76
CA ASP A 146 -13.59 29.43 6.53
C ASP A 146 -14.39 30.12 5.42
N ASP A 147 -15.42 29.49 4.82
CA ASP A 147 -16.24 30.11 3.78
C ASP A 147 -17.74 29.79 3.92
N ASN A 148 -18.36 30.18 5.05
CA ASN A 148 -19.80 30.41 5.09
C ASN A 148 -20.21 31.26 6.29
N SER A 149 -20.25 32.56 6.09
CA SER A 149 -21.06 33.46 6.90
C SER A 149 -22.48 33.47 6.34
N ASP A 150 -23.43 33.22 7.26
CA ASP A 150 -24.85 33.55 7.20
C ASP A 150 -25.83 32.58 6.49
N ASP A 151 -26.52 31.75 7.22
CA ASP A 151 -27.94 31.87 7.56
C ASP A 151 -28.37 30.74 8.53
N GLY A 152 -29.10 31.09 9.55
CA GLY A 152 -29.50 30.24 10.64
C GLY A 152 -30.48 29.14 10.26
N SER A 153 -30.19 27.93 10.65
CA SER A 153 -31.17 26.99 11.25
C SER A 153 -30.45 25.74 11.73
N GLY A 154 -30.57 25.44 13.01
CA GLY A 154 -29.91 24.35 13.66
C GLY A 154 -30.21 22.98 13.06
N THR A 155 -29.14 22.24 12.87
CA THR A 155 -29.20 20.77 12.91
C THR A 155 -27.83 20.27 13.39
N GLY A 156 -27.86 19.65 14.56
CA GLY A 156 -26.67 19.15 15.24
C GLY A 156 -25.76 18.34 14.33
N GLY A 157 -24.46 18.68 14.39
CA GLY A 157 -23.42 17.92 13.76
C GLY A 157 -23.53 16.44 14.13
N ASN A 158 -23.77 15.61 13.15
CA ASN A 158 -23.70 14.17 13.30
C ASN A 158 -22.22 13.80 13.47
N SER A 159 -21.74 13.88 14.69
CA SER A 159 -20.57 13.14 15.11
C SER A 159 -21.01 11.67 15.07
N GLY A 160 -20.73 11.02 13.93
CA GLY A 160 -21.16 9.66 13.68
C GLY A 160 -20.68 8.72 14.78
N THR A 161 -21.55 8.44 15.74
CA THR A 161 -21.39 7.32 16.63
C THR A 161 -21.60 6.08 15.77
N MET A 162 -20.52 5.39 15.45
CA MET A 162 -20.61 4.08 14.82
C MET A 162 -21.19 3.12 15.84
N ILE A 163 -22.52 2.96 15.79
CA ILE A 163 -23.20 1.89 16.52
C ILE A 163 -22.84 0.61 15.76
N VAL A 164 -21.82 -0.09 16.26
CA VAL A 164 -21.60 -1.48 15.87
C VAL A 164 -22.71 -2.27 16.51
N ASP A 165 -23.80 -2.45 15.78
CA ASP A 165 -24.79 -3.47 16.12
C ASP A 165 -24.06 -4.82 16.01
N ALA A 166 -23.82 -5.44 17.14
CA ALA A 166 -23.33 -6.80 17.21
C ALA A 166 -24.47 -7.73 16.79
N THR A 167 -24.79 -7.71 15.49
CA THR A 167 -25.50 -8.80 14.88
C THR A 167 -24.62 -10.03 15.08
N CYS A 168 -25.06 -10.94 15.95
CA CYS A 168 -24.45 -12.25 16.13
C CYS A 168 -24.31 -12.91 14.75
N ALA A 169 -23.15 -12.74 14.11
CA ALA A 169 -22.80 -13.56 12.97
C ALA A 169 -22.73 -15.00 13.52
N PRO A 170 -23.56 -15.92 13.05
CA PRO A 170 -23.49 -17.30 13.51
C PRO A 170 -22.08 -17.79 13.24
N SER A 171 -21.46 -18.39 14.25
CA SER A 171 -20.07 -18.90 14.22
C SER A 171 -19.81 -19.99 13.17
N ASN A 172 -20.78 -20.28 12.30
CA ASN A 172 -20.76 -21.30 11.26
C ASN A 172 -20.85 -20.75 9.82
N ILE A 173 -20.59 -19.48 9.58
CA ILE A 173 -20.43 -19.02 8.21
C ILE A 173 -19.07 -19.51 7.70
N ARG A 174 -19.08 -20.71 7.11
CA ARG A 174 -18.01 -21.12 6.20
C ARG A 174 -18.14 -20.28 4.94
N TYR A 175 -17.18 -19.41 4.68
CA TYR A 175 -17.03 -18.85 3.35
C TYR A 175 -16.86 -20.01 2.35
N PRO A 176 -17.61 -20.04 1.24
CA PRO A 176 -17.36 -21.00 0.20
C PRO A 176 -15.95 -20.77 -0.33
N GLN A 177 -15.04 -21.63 0.08
CA GLN A 177 -13.75 -21.76 -0.59
C GLN A 177 -14.03 -22.61 -1.84
N ASP A 178 -13.55 -22.18 -2.98
CA ASP A 178 -13.74 -22.83 -4.29
C ASP A 178 -13.39 -24.35 -4.28
N VAL A 179 -12.52 -24.74 -3.37
CA VAL A 179 -12.16 -26.16 -3.15
C VAL A 179 -13.30 -27.00 -2.58
N SER A 180 -14.24 -26.40 -1.83
CA SER A 180 -15.38 -27.13 -1.27
C SER A 180 -16.47 -27.39 -2.32
N CYS A 181 -16.57 -26.60 -3.35
CA CYS A 181 -17.54 -26.74 -4.43
C CYS A 181 -17.18 -27.91 -5.36
N LEU A 182 -15.91 -28.21 -5.53
CA LEU A 182 -15.41 -29.30 -6.39
C LEU A 182 -15.61 -30.70 -5.78
N LEU A 183 -15.77 -30.81 -4.46
CA LEU A 183 -15.97 -32.10 -3.78
C LEU A 183 -17.43 -32.53 -3.70
N TYR A 184 -18.40 -31.67 -4.04
CA TYR A 184 -19.82 -31.98 -4.00
C TYR A 184 -20.45 -32.35 -5.37
N THR A 185 -19.65 -32.32 -6.44
CA THR A 185 -20.10 -32.63 -7.82
C THR A 185 -19.51 -33.95 -8.38
N SER A 186 -19.08 -34.86 -7.50
CA SER A 186 -18.64 -36.20 -7.90
C SER A 186 -19.63 -37.24 -7.39
#